data_2b88f1a441edf389aad2ed130355da10
#
_entry.id   2b88f1a441edf389aad2ed130355da10
#
_cell.length_a   1.000
_cell.length_b   1.000
_cell.length_c   1.000
_cell.angle_alpha   90.00
_cell.angle_beta   90.00
_cell.angle_gamma   90.00
#
_symmetry.space_group_name_H-M   'P 1'
#
loop_
_entity.id
_entity.type
_entity.pdbx_description
1 polymer ?
#
loop_
_entity_poly.entity_id
_entity_poly.type
_entity_poly.pdbx_seq_one_letter_code
_entity_poly.pdbx_strand_id
1 'polypeptide(L)'
;DLRMSRGLGDVYKRQAEISSKSEQKNSGQEASSDEWKQAYINWVNQRPDWTYELFDVNGDDIPEIAAIGTCMADGGAVGTYANGKVQEIPIARCGLISVQGQNVVDNSDGHMGRYYDYVYKIDDGRWVQIGDGEYGDDGDTTMETDKYGKSTIKFVYTWNGGKVSEDEYSANLKKLIDVDLADVIGYQGLSSSEIISQIRNYTNDNKIILKQEDGK
;
A
#
# COMPACT_ATOMS: atom_id res chain seq x y z
N ASP A 1 -60.21 -1.07 25.41
CA ASP A 1 -59.28 -1.42 24.37
C ASP A 1 -58.52 -0.18 23.87
N LEU A 2 -57.59 0.26 24.64
CA LEU A 2 -56.70 1.39 24.38
C LEU A 2 -55.25 0.96 24.62
N ARG A 3 -54.72 0.10 23.73
CA ARG A 3 -53.31 -0.29 23.78
C ARG A 3 -52.77 -0.57 22.37
N MET A 4 -52.68 0.44 21.52
CA MET A 4 -51.81 0.42 20.33
C MET A 4 -51.59 1.83 19.79
N SER A 5 -50.74 2.63 20.42
CA SER A 5 -50.13 3.79 19.75
C SER A 5 -48.96 4.39 20.51
N ARG A 6 -48.00 3.52 20.95
CA ARG A 6 -46.74 3.98 21.54
C ARG A 6 -45.50 3.34 20.89
N GLY A 7 -45.50 3.15 19.61
CA GLY A 7 -44.37 2.48 18.94
C GLY A 7 -43.72 3.23 17.78
N LEU A 8 -44.43 4.18 17.17
CA LEU A 8 -43.95 4.84 15.94
C LEU A 8 -43.24 6.18 16.19
N GLY A 9 -43.54 6.87 17.29
CA GLY A 9 -42.89 8.14 17.62
C GLY A 9 -41.43 8.00 18.10
N ASP A 10 -41.10 6.92 18.79
CA ASP A 10 -39.78 6.73 19.35
C ASP A 10 -38.75 6.20 18.30
N VAL A 11 -39.23 5.53 17.26
CA VAL A 11 -38.37 5.05 16.17
C VAL A 11 -37.93 6.22 15.31
N TYR A 12 -38.82 7.17 15.02
CA TYR A 12 -38.49 8.38 14.24
C TYR A 12 -37.59 9.35 15.01
N LYS A 13 -37.73 9.47 16.34
CA LYS A 13 -36.80 10.27 17.16
C LYS A 13 -35.42 9.70 17.21
N ARG A 14 -35.29 8.38 17.33
CA ARG A 14 -33.96 7.72 17.32
C ARG A 14 -33.28 7.82 15.96
N GLN A 15 -34.02 7.77 14.87
CA GLN A 15 -33.46 7.92 13.52
C GLN A 15 -33.01 9.36 13.25
N ALA A 16 -33.73 10.37 13.76
CA ALA A 16 -33.32 11.77 13.67
C ALA A 16 -32.08 12.08 14.54
N GLU A 17 -31.96 11.44 15.73
CA GLU A 17 -30.78 11.59 16.59
C GLU A 17 -29.54 10.87 16.04
N ILE A 18 -29.71 9.78 15.27
CA ILE A 18 -28.61 9.09 14.60
C ILE A 18 -28.15 9.90 13.38
N SER A 19 -29.06 10.48 12.62
CA SER A 19 -28.70 11.36 11.48
C SER A 19 -28.02 12.66 11.92
N SER A 20 -28.41 13.24 13.06
CA SER A 20 -27.77 14.46 13.57
C SER A 20 -26.43 14.19 14.29
N LYS A 21 -26.13 12.93 14.66
CA LYS A 21 -24.82 12.53 15.20
C LYS A 21 -23.82 12.10 14.14
N SER A 22 -24.27 11.77 12.92
CA SER A 22 -23.37 11.44 11.82
C SER A 22 -22.84 12.67 11.07
N GLU A 23 -23.42 13.85 11.27
CA GLU A 23 -22.94 15.10 10.68
C GLU A 23 -21.95 15.88 11.58
N GLN A 24 -21.59 15.35 12.74
CA GLN A 24 -20.64 15.98 13.66
C GLN A 24 -19.37 15.16 13.83
N LYS A 25 -18.83 14.64 12.72
CA LYS A 25 -17.49 14.06 12.66
C LYS A 25 -16.86 14.33 11.30
N ASN A 26 -16.21 15.46 11.21
CA ASN A 26 -14.94 15.70 10.54
C ASN A 26 -14.70 17.21 10.44
N SER A 27 -14.43 17.87 11.58
CA SER A 27 -13.49 18.98 11.56
C SER A 27 -12.10 18.40 11.74
N GLY A 28 -11.72 17.46 10.86
CA GLY A 28 -10.33 17.19 10.54
C GLY A 28 -9.84 18.47 9.85
N GLN A 29 -8.88 19.12 10.44
CA GLN A 29 -8.15 20.25 9.96
C GLN A 29 -7.87 20.03 8.47
N GLU A 30 -8.45 20.86 7.57
CA GLU A 30 -7.96 21.01 6.22
C GLU A 30 -6.50 21.44 6.39
N ALA A 31 -5.58 20.49 6.28
CA ALA A 31 -4.16 20.80 6.12
C ALA A 31 -4.09 21.76 4.94
N SER A 32 -3.47 22.93 5.12
CA SER A 32 -3.33 23.87 4.01
C SER A 32 -2.76 23.08 2.84
N SER A 33 -3.30 23.27 1.63
CA SER A 33 -3.02 22.45 0.44
C SER A 33 -1.53 22.28 0.10
N ASP A 34 -0.65 22.91 0.84
CA ASP A 34 0.80 22.96 0.59
C ASP A 34 1.66 22.35 1.71
N GLU A 35 1.09 21.99 2.88
CA GLU A 35 1.92 21.45 3.99
C GLU A 35 2.53 20.09 3.64
N TRP A 36 1.78 19.22 2.98
CA TRP A 36 2.31 17.92 2.54
C TRP A 36 3.43 18.08 1.51
N LYS A 37 3.33 19.07 0.61
CA LYS A 37 4.37 19.37 -0.37
C LYS A 37 5.68 19.72 0.30
N GLN A 38 5.62 20.57 1.32
CA GLN A 38 6.82 20.95 2.07
C GLN A 38 7.40 19.77 2.85
N ALA A 39 6.54 18.92 3.43
CA ALA A 39 6.98 17.70 4.12
C ALA A 39 7.70 16.75 3.16
N TYR A 40 7.15 16.52 1.98
CA TYR A 40 7.77 15.67 0.95
C TYR A 40 9.09 16.28 0.42
N ILE A 41 9.14 17.58 0.16
CA ILE A 41 10.39 18.25 -0.26
C ILE A 41 11.47 18.07 0.79
N ASN A 42 11.14 18.25 2.08
CA ASN A 42 12.08 18.04 3.17
C ASN A 42 12.55 16.57 3.25
N TRP A 43 11.65 15.62 3.00
CA TRP A 43 11.95 14.20 2.99
C TRP A 43 12.88 13.81 1.82
N VAL A 44 12.63 14.34 0.62
CA VAL A 44 13.48 14.18 -0.57
C VAL A 44 14.89 14.74 -0.34
N ASN A 45 15.01 15.92 0.27
CA ASN A 45 16.29 16.55 0.54
C ASN A 45 17.19 15.76 1.50
N GLN A 46 16.64 14.79 2.25
CA GLN A 46 17.44 13.90 3.10
C GLN A 46 18.13 12.78 2.32
N ARG A 47 17.70 12.54 1.07
CA ARG A 47 18.17 11.44 0.22
C ARG A 47 18.45 11.96 -1.21
N PRO A 48 19.39 12.91 -1.40
CA PRO A 48 19.53 13.68 -2.65
C PRO A 48 19.88 12.81 -3.88
N ASP A 49 20.52 11.67 -3.66
CA ASP A 49 21.02 10.79 -4.73
C ASP A 49 20.03 9.66 -5.08
N TRP A 50 18.89 9.60 -4.41
CA TRP A 50 17.87 8.60 -4.67
C TRP A 50 16.98 8.98 -5.85
N THR A 51 16.25 8.02 -6.38
CA THR A 51 15.21 8.24 -7.40
C THR A 51 13.83 8.13 -6.78
N TYR A 52 12.85 8.82 -7.40
CA TYR A 52 11.56 9.06 -6.79
C TYR A 52 10.40 8.86 -7.76
N GLU A 53 9.23 8.53 -7.21
CA GLU A 53 7.97 8.44 -7.92
C GLU A 53 6.82 8.88 -7.02
N LEU A 54 5.84 9.64 -7.58
CA LEU A 54 4.55 9.89 -6.92
C LEU A 54 3.50 8.95 -7.50
N PHE A 55 2.65 8.43 -6.65
CA PHE A 55 1.54 7.55 -7.03
C PHE A 55 0.40 7.67 -6.02
N ASP A 56 -0.81 7.25 -6.39
CA ASP A 56 -1.99 7.38 -5.53
C ASP A 56 -2.41 5.99 -5.02
N VAL A 57 -2.29 5.76 -3.72
CA VAL A 57 -2.63 4.49 -3.07
C VAL A 57 -4.10 4.46 -2.65
N ASN A 58 -4.57 5.51 -1.99
CA ASN A 58 -5.83 5.51 -1.25
C ASN A 58 -6.93 6.35 -1.89
N GLY A 59 -6.65 7.02 -3.00
CA GLY A 59 -7.61 7.83 -3.74
C GLY A 59 -7.92 9.18 -3.07
N ASP A 60 -7.11 9.62 -2.11
CA ASP A 60 -7.22 10.96 -1.53
C ASP A 60 -6.54 12.02 -2.43
N ASP A 61 -6.51 13.26 -2.02
CA ASP A 61 -5.93 14.33 -2.81
C ASP A 61 -4.42 14.51 -2.61
N ILE A 62 -3.79 13.66 -1.80
CA ILE A 62 -2.36 13.70 -1.48
C ILE A 62 -1.72 12.39 -1.98
N PRO A 63 -0.88 12.44 -3.01
CA PRO A 63 -0.22 11.22 -3.50
C PRO A 63 0.81 10.71 -2.48
N GLU A 64 1.06 9.42 -2.49
CA GLU A 64 2.21 8.83 -1.81
C GLU A 64 3.49 9.09 -2.62
N ILE A 65 4.62 8.93 -1.93
CA ILE A 65 5.94 9.09 -2.53
C ILE A 65 6.81 7.86 -2.29
N ALA A 66 7.30 7.25 -3.36
CA ALA A 66 8.32 6.21 -3.30
C ALA A 66 9.70 6.81 -3.53
N ALA A 67 10.70 6.26 -2.85
CA ALA A 67 12.10 6.58 -3.02
C ALA A 67 12.93 5.31 -3.10
N ILE A 68 13.77 5.20 -4.13
CA ILE A 68 14.64 4.03 -4.36
C ILE A 68 16.08 4.48 -4.28
N GLY A 69 16.88 3.76 -3.50
CA GLY A 69 18.29 4.01 -3.32
C GLY A 69 19.14 3.77 -4.58
N THR A 70 20.38 4.20 -4.54
CA THR A 70 21.30 4.13 -5.69
C THR A 70 21.74 2.72 -6.03
N CYS A 71 21.61 1.80 -5.08
CA CYS A 71 21.90 0.38 -5.28
C CYS A 71 20.94 -0.48 -4.43
N MET A 72 20.89 -1.77 -4.73
CA MET A 72 20.00 -2.71 -4.00
C MET A 72 20.27 -2.78 -2.49
N ALA A 73 21.50 -2.44 -2.05
CA ALA A 73 21.83 -2.43 -0.62
C ALA A 73 21.27 -1.23 0.13
N ASP A 74 20.98 -0.14 -0.58
CA ASP A 74 20.39 1.07 0.01
C ASP A 74 18.89 0.86 0.29
N GLY A 75 18.25 -0.11 -0.41
CA GLY A 75 16.82 -0.35 -0.31
C GLY A 75 16.01 0.82 -0.87
N GLY A 76 14.83 1.00 -0.29
CA GLY A 76 13.92 2.09 -0.62
C GLY A 76 13.00 2.41 0.54
N ALA A 77 12.14 3.40 0.34
CA ALA A 77 11.11 3.77 1.28
C ALA A 77 9.86 4.26 0.54
N VAL A 78 8.68 4.01 1.10
CA VAL A 78 7.44 4.63 0.66
C VAL A 78 6.82 5.43 1.80
N GLY A 79 6.43 6.65 1.50
CA GLY A 79 5.89 7.60 2.46
C GLY A 79 4.47 8.04 2.12
N THR A 80 3.63 8.18 3.14
CA THR A 80 2.36 8.90 3.10
C THR A 80 2.41 10.07 4.05
N TYR A 81 1.66 11.14 3.74
CA TYR A 81 1.62 12.33 4.59
C TYR A 81 0.51 12.23 5.63
N ALA A 82 0.87 12.42 6.90
CA ALA A 82 -0.12 12.56 7.96
C ALA A 82 0.42 13.43 9.11
N ASN A 83 -0.46 14.25 9.68
CA ASN A 83 -0.17 15.03 10.88
C ASN A 83 1.13 15.86 10.79
N GLY A 84 1.34 16.53 9.65
CA GLY A 84 2.48 17.45 9.45
C GLY A 84 3.79 16.77 9.07
N LYS A 85 3.83 15.45 8.83
CA LYS A 85 5.06 14.71 8.51
C LYS A 85 4.82 13.50 7.60
N VAL A 86 5.89 13.01 7.01
CA VAL A 86 5.89 11.76 6.25
C VAL A 86 5.94 10.58 7.21
N GLN A 87 5.01 9.65 7.03
CA GLN A 87 5.01 8.33 7.66
C GLN A 87 5.56 7.34 6.66
N GLU A 88 6.67 6.67 6.94
CA GLU A 88 7.32 5.79 5.96
C GLU A 88 7.42 4.35 6.42
N ILE A 89 7.43 3.44 5.44
CA ILE A 89 7.86 2.05 5.58
C ILE A 89 8.98 1.76 4.57
N PRO A 90 9.89 0.82 4.87
CA PRO A 90 10.92 0.43 3.92
C PRO A 90 10.31 -0.30 2.73
N ILE A 91 10.86 -0.08 1.54
CA ILE A 91 10.59 -0.87 0.33
C ILE A 91 11.67 -1.94 0.20
N ALA A 92 11.24 -3.15 -0.10
CA ALA A 92 12.11 -4.25 -0.42
C ALA A 92 12.79 -4.12 -1.80
N ARG A 93 13.74 -5.00 -2.08
CA ARG A 93 14.56 -4.96 -3.30
C ARG A 93 13.78 -5.13 -4.60
N CYS A 94 12.71 -5.91 -4.57
CA CYS A 94 11.93 -6.25 -5.76
C CYS A 94 10.92 -5.16 -6.13
N GLY A 95 10.84 -4.09 -5.32
CA GLY A 95 9.93 -2.98 -5.53
C GLY A 95 8.63 -3.15 -4.79
N LEU A 96 7.72 -2.24 -5.11
CA LEU A 96 6.40 -2.16 -4.52
C LEU A 96 5.38 -2.30 -5.64
N ILE A 97 4.33 -3.07 -5.44
CA ILE A 97 3.19 -3.06 -6.35
C ILE A 97 1.97 -2.44 -5.68
N SER A 98 1.15 -1.75 -6.45
CA SER A 98 -0.05 -1.08 -5.97
C SER A 98 -1.13 -1.07 -7.04
N VAL A 99 -2.39 -1.10 -6.61
CA VAL A 99 -3.53 -0.81 -7.49
C VAL A 99 -4.06 0.57 -7.13
N GLN A 100 -4.00 1.49 -8.08
CA GLN A 100 -4.35 2.89 -7.87
C GLN A 100 -5.72 3.05 -7.19
N GLY A 101 -5.77 3.82 -6.10
CA GLY A 101 -7.00 4.14 -5.38
C GLY A 101 -7.66 2.99 -4.61
N GLN A 102 -7.05 1.81 -4.57
CA GLN A 102 -7.60 0.67 -3.81
C GLN A 102 -7.09 0.60 -2.37
N ASN A 103 -6.26 1.54 -1.96
CA ASN A 103 -5.66 1.62 -0.64
C ASN A 103 -4.94 0.33 -0.24
N VAL A 104 -4.12 -0.18 -1.16
CA VAL A 104 -3.33 -1.38 -0.95
C VAL A 104 -1.99 -1.29 -1.66
N VAL A 105 -0.95 -1.73 -0.98
CA VAL A 105 0.38 -1.95 -1.55
C VAL A 105 0.89 -3.30 -1.09
N ASP A 106 1.59 -4.00 -1.97
CA ASP A 106 2.33 -5.18 -1.63
C ASP A 106 3.83 -4.90 -1.79
N ASN A 107 4.55 -5.06 -0.69
CA ASN A 107 5.99 -4.90 -0.58
C ASN A 107 6.62 -6.29 -0.62
N SER A 108 6.81 -6.79 -1.83
CA SER A 108 7.33 -8.12 -2.06
C SER A 108 8.85 -8.13 -2.26
N ASP A 109 9.51 -9.16 -1.78
CA ASP A 109 10.94 -9.41 -2.02
C ASP A 109 11.23 -10.90 -2.07
N GLY A 110 12.40 -11.22 -2.62
CA GLY A 110 12.90 -12.57 -2.64
C GLY A 110 14.42 -12.64 -2.83
N HIS A 111 15.09 -13.41 -1.96
CA HIS A 111 16.53 -13.63 -2.06
C HIS A 111 16.90 -14.99 -1.48
N MET A 112 17.82 -15.70 -2.18
CA MET A 112 18.40 -16.96 -1.72
C MET A 112 17.40 -18.03 -1.26
N GLY A 113 16.30 -18.20 -2.01
CA GLY A 113 15.28 -19.21 -1.72
C GLY A 113 14.29 -18.81 -0.63
N ARG A 114 14.29 -17.56 -0.19
CA ARG A 114 13.27 -17.00 0.71
C ARG A 114 12.60 -15.81 0.06
N TYR A 115 11.29 -15.78 0.15
CA TYR A 115 10.43 -14.80 -0.49
C TYR A 115 9.33 -14.38 0.47
N TYR A 116 8.83 -13.15 0.31
CA TYR A 116 7.71 -12.64 1.10
C TYR A 116 6.86 -11.64 0.34
N ASP A 117 5.61 -11.52 0.77
CA ASP A 117 4.65 -10.51 0.37
C ASP A 117 4.08 -9.87 1.64
N TYR A 118 4.48 -8.63 1.92
CA TYR A 118 3.99 -7.86 3.06
C TYR A 118 3.00 -6.81 2.55
N VAL A 119 1.72 -7.07 2.77
CA VAL A 119 0.66 -6.22 2.24
C VAL A 119 0.25 -5.17 3.25
N TYR A 120 0.22 -3.91 2.83
CA TYR A 120 -0.13 -2.77 3.67
C TYR A 120 -1.30 -1.99 3.09
N LYS A 121 -2.01 -1.28 3.96
CA LYS A 121 -2.94 -0.21 3.63
C LYS A 121 -2.61 1.05 4.42
N ILE A 122 -3.16 2.19 4.00
CA ILE A 122 -3.15 3.41 4.80
C ILE A 122 -4.43 3.45 5.65
N ASP A 123 -4.29 3.64 6.95
CA ASP A 123 -5.38 3.78 7.91
C ASP A 123 -5.07 4.92 8.87
N ASP A 124 -5.91 5.96 8.88
CA ASP A 124 -5.68 7.19 9.64
C ASP A 124 -4.27 7.81 9.40
N GLY A 125 -3.86 7.83 8.13
CA GLY A 125 -2.56 8.35 7.68
C GLY A 125 -1.34 7.53 8.13
N ARG A 126 -1.53 6.25 8.43
CA ARG A 126 -0.46 5.33 8.83
C ARG A 126 -0.48 4.07 7.99
N TRP A 127 0.69 3.57 7.71
CA TRP A 127 0.82 2.25 7.10
C TRP A 127 0.46 1.16 8.11
N VAL A 128 -0.49 0.31 7.76
CA VAL A 128 -0.95 -0.82 8.57
C VAL A 128 -0.78 -2.09 7.75
N GLN A 129 0.02 -3.03 8.24
CA GLN A 129 0.18 -4.33 7.61
C GLN A 129 -1.11 -5.15 7.77
N ILE A 130 -1.63 -5.64 6.66
CA ILE A 130 -2.88 -6.42 6.56
C ILE A 130 -2.68 -7.83 6.04
N GLY A 131 -1.48 -8.14 5.54
CA GLY A 131 -1.05 -9.46 5.10
C GLY A 131 0.43 -9.67 5.36
N ASP A 132 0.77 -10.89 5.76
CA ASP A 132 2.13 -11.33 6.06
C ASP A 132 2.29 -12.73 5.45
N GLY A 133 2.77 -12.76 4.21
CA GLY A 133 3.04 -13.96 3.47
C GLY A 133 4.53 -14.22 3.36
N GLU A 134 4.97 -15.43 3.67
CA GLU A 134 6.34 -15.86 3.45
C GLU A 134 6.37 -17.23 2.78
N TYR A 135 7.32 -17.46 1.89
CA TYR A 135 7.58 -18.78 1.34
C TYR A 135 9.06 -18.96 1.01
N GLY A 136 9.49 -20.20 1.05
CA GLY A 136 10.87 -20.51 0.72
C GLY A 136 11.29 -21.92 1.15
N ASP A 137 12.60 -22.14 1.03
CA ASP A 137 13.28 -23.35 1.48
C ASP A 137 13.24 -23.40 3.01
N ASP A 138 12.80 -24.51 3.59
CA ASP A 138 12.76 -24.72 5.05
C ASP A 138 14.14 -25.07 5.66
N GLY A 139 15.19 -25.05 4.85
CA GLY A 139 16.55 -25.39 5.26
C GLY A 139 16.84 -26.90 5.31
N ASP A 140 15.80 -27.69 5.15
CA ASP A 140 15.88 -29.15 5.03
C ASP A 140 15.55 -29.47 3.56
N THR A 141 16.48 -29.12 2.65
CA THR A 141 16.30 -29.15 1.19
C THR A 141 15.92 -30.56 0.72
N THR A 142 14.70 -30.95 0.92
CA THR A 142 14.11 -32.13 0.28
C THR A 142 13.88 -31.78 -1.19
N MET A 143 14.90 -32.03 -1.99
CA MET A 143 14.73 -32.07 -3.43
C MET A 143 13.83 -33.27 -3.74
N GLU A 144 12.60 -33.03 -4.08
CA GLU A 144 11.74 -34.06 -4.64
C GLU A 144 12.21 -34.32 -6.08
N THR A 145 12.68 -35.54 -6.35
CA THR A 145 13.04 -35.93 -7.70
C THR A 145 11.86 -36.70 -8.30
N ASP A 146 11.34 -36.22 -9.41
CA ASP A 146 10.28 -36.89 -10.13
C ASP A 146 10.76 -38.17 -10.82
N LYS A 147 9.84 -38.96 -11.36
CA LYS A 147 10.15 -40.21 -12.08
C LYS A 147 11.01 -40.03 -13.32
N TYR A 148 11.25 -38.80 -13.76
CA TYR A 148 12.10 -38.45 -14.91
C TYR A 148 13.47 -37.89 -14.47
N GLY A 149 13.77 -37.90 -13.17
CA GLY A 149 15.05 -37.42 -12.60
C GLY A 149 15.13 -35.90 -12.48
N LYS A 150 14.03 -35.17 -12.66
CA LYS A 150 13.98 -33.72 -12.43
C LYS A 150 13.81 -33.44 -10.94
N SER A 151 14.78 -32.79 -10.36
CA SER A 151 14.72 -32.36 -8.96
C SER A 151 14.05 -30.98 -8.87
N THR A 152 13.06 -30.87 -7.97
CA THR A 152 12.33 -29.63 -7.66
C THR A 152 12.52 -29.31 -6.17
N ILE A 153 12.81 -28.05 -5.86
CA ILE A 153 12.83 -27.57 -4.48
C ILE A 153 11.37 -27.39 -4.04
N LYS A 154 11.02 -27.98 -2.90
CA LYS A 154 9.70 -27.79 -2.30
C LYS A 154 9.76 -26.59 -1.35
N PHE A 155 8.99 -25.58 -1.63
CA PHE A 155 8.83 -24.44 -0.74
C PHE A 155 7.81 -24.72 0.36
N VAL A 156 8.06 -24.16 1.53
CA VAL A 156 7.10 -24.05 2.63
C VAL A 156 6.49 -22.68 2.58
N TYR A 157 5.15 -22.63 2.63
CA TYR A 157 4.38 -21.40 2.60
C TYR A 157 3.79 -21.12 3.97
N THR A 158 3.83 -19.86 4.38
CA THR A 158 3.15 -19.35 5.57
C THR A 158 2.33 -18.11 5.25
N TRP A 159 1.24 -17.92 5.98
CA TRP A 159 0.41 -16.72 5.89
C TRP A 159 -0.02 -16.31 7.29
N ASN A 160 0.30 -15.07 7.69
CA ASN A 160 0.09 -14.56 9.05
C ASN A 160 0.63 -15.53 10.12
N GLY A 161 1.81 -16.10 9.89
CA GLY A 161 2.49 -17.03 10.79
C GLY A 161 1.95 -18.48 10.80
N GLY A 162 0.88 -18.78 10.06
CA GLY A 162 0.33 -20.13 9.92
C GLY A 162 0.84 -20.81 8.65
N LYS A 163 1.17 -22.13 8.70
CA LYS A 163 1.47 -22.91 7.50
C LYS A 163 0.25 -23.04 6.61
N VAL A 164 0.43 -22.83 5.30
CA VAL A 164 -0.61 -22.94 4.27
C VAL A 164 -0.09 -23.70 3.07
N SER A 165 -0.96 -24.11 2.17
CA SER A 165 -0.57 -24.61 0.84
C SER A 165 -0.23 -23.42 -0.08
N GLU A 166 0.44 -23.69 -1.20
CA GLU A 166 0.71 -22.69 -2.26
C GLU A 166 -0.58 -22.06 -2.79
N ASP A 167 -1.61 -22.89 -3.02
CA ASP A 167 -2.92 -22.42 -3.48
C ASP A 167 -3.60 -21.50 -2.46
N GLU A 168 -3.53 -21.84 -1.16
CA GLU A 168 -4.06 -21.00 -0.08
C GLU A 168 -3.30 -19.70 0.06
N TYR A 169 -1.97 -19.74 -0.10
CA TYR A 169 -1.12 -18.54 -0.11
C TYR A 169 -1.56 -17.58 -1.22
N SER A 170 -1.60 -18.08 -2.46
CA SER A 170 -2.02 -17.31 -3.63
C SER A 170 -3.44 -16.76 -3.48
N ALA A 171 -4.36 -17.57 -2.95
CA ALA A 171 -5.73 -17.14 -2.71
C ALA A 171 -5.83 -16.06 -1.61
N ASN A 172 -4.98 -16.10 -0.60
CA ASN A 172 -4.94 -15.08 0.45
C ASN A 172 -4.37 -13.77 -0.05
N LEU A 173 -3.28 -13.80 -0.83
CA LEU A 173 -2.72 -12.63 -1.46
C LEU A 173 -3.74 -11.97 -2.41
N LYS A 174 -4.38 -12.76 -3.27
CA LYS A 174 -5.37 -12.28 -4.25
C LYS A 174 -6.63 -11.66 -3.60
N LYS A 175 -6.97 -12.01 -2.35
CA LYS A 175 -8.06 -11.35 -1.61
C LYS A 175 -7.71 -9.92 -1.20
N LEU A 176 -6.42 -9.62 -1.04
CA LEU A 176 -5.94 -8.31 -0.58
C LEU A 176 -5.57 -7.41 -1.75
N ILE A 177 -4.90 -7.95 -2.77
CA ILE A 177 -4.45 -7.19 -3.93
C ILE A 177 -4.64 -8.04 -5.21
N ASP A 178 -5.17 -7.41 -6.25
CA ASP A 178 -5.22 -8.03 -7.58
C ASP A 178 -3.92 -7.70 -8.33
N VAL A 179 -2.97 -8.62 -8.27
CA VAL A 179 -1.64 -8.46 -8.87
C VAL A 179 -1.69 -8.30 -10.40
N ASP A 180 -2.77 -8.77 -11.04
CA ASP A 180 -2.95 -8.64 -12.49
C ASP A 180 -3.35 -7.19 -12.89
N LEU A 181 -3.82 -6.39 -11.94
CA LEU A 181 -4.20 -4.99 -12.10
C LEU A 181 -3.18 -4.03 -11.47
N ALA A 182 -2.16 -4.54 -10.79
CA ALA A 182 -1.22 -3.72 -10.04
C ALA A 182 -0.11 -3.17 -10.93
N ASP A 183 0.26 -1.92 -10.68
CA ASP A 183 1.44 -1.29 -11.26
C ASP A 183 2.65 -1.49 -10.35
N VAL A 184 3.83 -1.57 -10.95
CA VAL A 184 5.09 -1.64 -10.21
C VAL A 184 5.59 -0.23 -9.96
N ILE A 185 5.75 0.12 -8.70
CA ILE A 185 6.14 1.45 -8.23
C ILE A 185 7.65 1.52 -7.96
N GLY A 186 8.24 2.68 -8.21
CA GLY A 186 9.66 2.95 -7.94
C GLY A 186 10.55 2.84 -9.17
N TYR A 187 9.99 2.60 -10.36
CA TYR A 187 10.76 2.46 -11.60
C TYR A 187 10.79 3.73 -12.47
N GLN A 188 10.00 4.75 -12.18
CA GLN A 188 10.01 5.99 -12.98
C GLN A 188 11.31 6.79 -12.85
N GLY A 189 12.02 6.63 -11.74
CA GLY A 189 13.40 7.06 -11.59
C GLY A 189 13.63 8.59 -11.70
N LEU A 190 12.71 9.43 -11.22
CA LEU A 190 12.88 10.88 -11.18
C LEU A 190 13.96 11.27 -10.18
N SER A 191 14.87 12.16 -10.59
CA SER A 191 15.85 12.74 -9.68
C SER A 191 15.21 13.61 -8.60
N SER A 192 15.96 13.94 -7.54
CA SER A 192 15.49 14.84 -6.48
C SER A 192 14.97 16.18 -7.01
N SER A 193 15.62 16.77 -8.01
CA SER A 193 15.19 18.05 -8.59
C SER A 193 13.89 17.92 -9.41
N GLU A 194 13.73 16.83 -10.13
CA GLU A 194 12.54 16.58 -10.95
C GLU A 194 11.33 16.29 -10.08
N ILE A 195 11.47 15.41 -9.06
CA ILE A 195 10.37 15.11 -8.14
C ILE A 195 9.95 16.35 -7.33
N ILE A 196 10.89 17.17 -6.86
CA ILE A 196 10.58 18.44 -6.17
C ILE A 196 9.79 19.38 -7.09
N SER A 197 10.16 19.46 -8.37
CA SER A 197 9.40 20.23 -9.35
C SER A 197 7.98 19.68 -9.53
N GLN A 198 7.85 18.37 -9.61
CA GLN A 198 6.55 17.70 -9.73
C GLN A 198 5.67 17.94 -8.50
N ILE A 199 6.22 17.81 -7.28
CA ILE A 199 5.51 18.09 -6.02
C ILE A 199 5.00 19.54 -5.98
N ARG A 200 5.83 20.53 -6.33
CA ARG A 200 5.45 21.95 -6.33
C ARG A 200 4.30 22.25 -7.28
N ASN A 201 4.30 21.60 -8.45
CA ASN A 201 3.33 21.80 -9.51
C ASN A 201 2.12 20.86 -9.43
N TYR A 202 2.08 20.00 -8.41
CA TYR A 202 0.98 19.06 -8.22
C TYR A 202 -0.31 19.82 -7.88
N THR A 203 -1.37 19.51 -8.60
CA THR A 203 -2.75 19.99 -8.35
C THR A 203 -3.70 18.82 -8.52
N ASN A 204 -4.87 18.90 -7.89
CA ASN A 204 -5.89 17.85 -8.03
C ASN A 204 -6.36 17.65 -9.48
N ASP A 205 -6.24 18.68 -10.31
CA ASP A 205 -6.54 18.60 -11.75
C ASP A 205 -5.43 17.86 -12.55
N ASN A 206 -4.21 17.79 -11.99
CA ASN A 206 -3.05 17.11 -12.56
C ASN A 206 -2.75 15.80 -11.83
N LYS A 207 -3.77 15.12 -11.30
CA LYS A 207 -3.58 13.80 -10.67
C LYS A 207 -2.75 12.92 -11.57
N ILE A 208 -1.67 12.37 -11.02
CA ILE A 208 -0.83 11.42 -11.74
C ILE A 208 -1.68 10.17 -11.93
N ILE A 209 -2.20 10.04 -13.13
CA ILE A 209 -2.80 8.78 -13.56
C ILE A 209 -1.61 7.89 -13.86
N LEU A 210 -1.39 6.86 -13.05
CA LEU A 210 -0.48 5.78 -13.42
C LEU A 210 -0.94 5.31 -14.80
N LYS A 211 -0.07 5.44 -15.80
CA LYS A 211 -0.39 5.00 -17.16
C LYS A 211 -0.53 3.49 -17.08
N GLN A 212 -1.76 3.00 -17.19
CA GLN A 212 -1.97 1.65 -17.69
C GLN A 212 -1.31 1.63 -19.08
N GLU A 213 -0.22 0.92 -19.21
CA GLU A 213 0.26 0.56 -20.53
C GLU A 213 -0.83 -0.30 -21.14
N ASP A 214 -1.56 0.28 -22.10
CA ASP A 214 -2.47 -0.48 -22.94
C ASP A 214 -1.65 -1.61 -23.56
N GLY A 215 -1.90 -2.81 -23.07
CA GLY A 215 -1.23 -4.02 -23.54
C GLY A 215 -1.41 -4.16 -25.05
N LYS A 216 -0.29 -4.12 -25.75
CA LYS A 216 -0.15 -4.60 -27.13
C LYS A 216 0.61 -5.93 -27.11
#